data_95c536db1df33c2035372d491bfc26fe
#
_entry.id   95c536db1df33c2035372d491bfc26fe
#
_cell.length_a   1.000
_cell.length_b   1.000
_cell.length_c   1.000
_cell.angle_alpha   90.00
_cell.angle_beta   90.00
_cell.angle_gamma   90.00
#
_symmetry.space_group_name_H-M   'P 1'
#
loop_
_entity.id
_entity.type
_entity.pdbx_description
1 polymer ?
#
loop_
_entity_poly.entity_id
_entity_poly.type
_entity_poly.pdbx_seq_one_letter_code
_entity_poly.pdbx_strand_id
1 'polypeptide(L)'
;MLETHGDHGSGRILKEIVDRVGSPRVGINYDTANALFYGNVDLGADLDASMDAIRYMHLKDKGGERTVWDFPALGKGWLDFPLVFDKLAKAGNDCPFSIEIEFTQAGAKDLAEINQAVKDSAEYLTAHGFVL
;
A
#
# COMPACT_ATOMS: atom_id res chain seq x y z
N MET A 1 0.61 14.96 -0.48
CA MET A 1 1.37 13.79 -0.96
C MET A 1 0.82 13.35 -2.29
N LEU A 2 1.64 12.73 -3.12
CA LEU A 2 1.22 12.10 -4.38
C LEU A 2 0.99 10.61 -4.09
N GLU A 3 -0.09 10.05 -4.57
CA GLU A 3 -0.41 8.64 -4.33
C GLU A 3 -0.12 7.79 -5.57
N THR A 4 0.38 6.57 -5.36
CA THR A 4 0.48 5.56 -6.43
C THR A 4 -0.91 5.16 -6.87
N HIS A 5 -1.35 5.68 -8.03
CA HIS A 5 -2.70 5.47 -8.57
C HIS A 5 -2.77 5.70 -10.07
N GLY A 6 -3.61 4.95 -10.77
CA GLY A 6 -3.88 5.13 -12.20
C GLY A 6 -2.59 5.16 -13.05
N ASP A 7 -2.45 6.15 -13.92
CA ASP A 7 -1.28 6.32 -14.79
C ASP A 7 0.03 6.58 -14.03
N HIS A 8 -0.05 6.93 -12.75
CA HIS A 8 1.08 7.16 -11.85
C HIS A 8 1.18 6.04 -10.79
N GLY A 9 0.85 4.81 -11.16
CA GLY A 9 0.77 3.66 -10.26
C GLY A 9 2.10 3.14 -9.71
N SER A 10 3.25 3.74 -10.07
CA SER A 10 4.57 3.31 -9.62
C SER A 10 5.21 4.35 -8.70
N GLY A 11 5.81 3.88 -7.60
CA GLY A 11 6.58 4.72 -6.69
C GLY A 11 7.74 5.39 -7.39
N ARG A 12 8.41 4.68 -8.31
CA ARG A 12 9.49 5.25 -9.12
C ARG A 12 9.02 6.42 -9.99
N ILE A 13 7.85 6.31 -10.64
CA ILE A 13 7.28 7.41 -11.43
C ILE A 13 6.99 8.61 -10.54
N LEU A 14 6.38 8.39 -9.38
CA LEU A 14 6.10 9.47 -8.44
C LEU A 14 7.39 10.09 -7.88
N LYS A 15 8.42 9.29 -7.65
CA LYS A 15 9.75 9.79 -7.22
C LYS A 15 10.34 10.78 -8.21
N GLU A 16 10.25 10.50 -9.51
CA GLU A 16 10.70 11.43 -10.54
C GLU A 16 9.96 12.79 -10.48
N ILE A 17 8.66 12.76 -10.18
CA ILE A 17 7.86 13.98 -9.98
C ILE A 17 8.30 14.72 -8.73
N VAL A 18 8.43 14.02 -7.61
CA VAL A 18 8.87 14.60 -6.32
C VAL A 18 10.25 15.27 -6.47
N ASP A 19 11.20 14.59 -7.10
CA ASP A 19 12.54 15.11 -7.32
C ASP A 19 12.53 16.37 -8.21
N ARG A 20 11.70 16.40 -9.26
CA ARG A 20 11.54 17.58 -10.13
C ARG A 20 10.89 18.75 -9.43
N VAL A 21 9.96 18.49 -8.49
CA VAL A 21 9.36 19.54 -7.65
C VAL A 21 10.40 20.12 -6.69
N GLY A 22 11.32 19.32 -6.18
CA GLY A 22 12.42 19.73 -5.32
C GLY A 22 11.99 20.34 -3.98
N SER A 23 10.77 20.05 -3.51
CA SER A 23 10.24 20.58 -2.25
C SER A 23 10.19 19.50 -1.17
N PRO A 24 10.74 19.75 0.03
CA PRO A 24 10.65 18.81 1.14
C PRO A 24 9.23 18.61 1.68
N ARG A 25 8.28 19.42 1.21
CA ARG A 25 6.85 19.31 1.59
C ARG A 25 6.07 18.36 0.67
N VAL A 26 6.70 17.87 -0.41
CA VAL A 26 6.08 16.93 -1.34
C VAL A 26 6.71 15.57 -1.13
N GLY A 27 5.88 14.56 -1.01
CA GLY A 27 6.30 13.17 -0.84
C GLY A 27 5.25 12.22 -1.37
N ILE A 28 5.55 10.95 -1.29
CA ILE A 28 4.71 9.86 -1.80
C ILE A 28 3.84 9.31 -0.68
N ASN A 29 2.54 9.12 -0.99
CA ASN A 29 1.68 8.15 -0.33
C ASN A 29 1.74 6.87 -1.16
N TYR A 30 2.44 5.86 -0.66
CA TYR A 30 2.60 4.61 -1.37
C TYR A 30 1.46 3.65 -1.04
N ASP A 31 0.56 3.42 -1.99
CA ASP A 31 -0.45 2.38 -1.88
C ASP A 31 0.10 1.06 -2.44
N THR A 32 0.17 0.05 -1.60
CA THR A 32 0.83 -1.23 -1.90
C THR A 32 0.12 -2.01 -3.00
N ALA A 33 -1.21 -2.07 -2.99
CA ALA A 33 -1.97 -2.80 -4.00
C ALA A 33 -2.13 -2.01 -5.31
N ASN A 34 -2.25 -0.68 -5.24
CA ASN A 34 -2.30 0.16 -6.42
C ASN A 34 -1.01 0.07 -7.24
N ALA A 35 0.14 -0.04 -6.58
CA ALA A 35 1.42 -0.24 -7.25
C ALA A 35 1.43 -1.54 -8.07
N LEU A 36 0.82 -2.60 -7.56
CA LEU A 36 0.66 -3.86 -8.29
C LEU A 36 -0.40 -3.77 -9.39
N PHE A 37 -1.57 -3.22 -9.05
CA PHE A 37 -2.74 -3.20 -9.93
C PHE A 37 -2.54 -2.26 -11.12
N TYR A 38 -2.20 -1.01 -10.87
CA TYR A 38 -2.00 0.01 -11.91
C TYR A 38 -0.56 0.02 -12.44
N GLY A 39 0.42 -0.02 -11.55
CA GLY A 39 1.83 0.13 -11.90
C GLY A 39 2.46 -1.12 -12.51
N ASN A 40 1.87 -2.29 -12.27
CA ASN A 40 2.42 -3.58 -12.72
C ASN A 40 3.92 -3.74 -12.38
N VAL A 41 4.28 -3.35 -11.18
CA VAL A 41 5.67 -3.31 -10.72
C VAL A 41 6.10 -4.61 -10.02
N ASP A 42 7.40 -4.86 -9.96
CA ASP A 42 7.97 -5.65 -8.88
C ASP A 42 7.94 -4.79 -7.61
N LEU A 43 7.16 -5.21 -6.61
CA LEU A 43 6.89 -4.44 -5.41
C LEU A 43 8.18 -4.09 -4.65
N GLY A 44 9.09 -5.07 -4.54
CA GLY A 44 10.35 -4.87 -3.83
C GLY A 44 11.26 -3.86 -4.51
N ALA A 45 11.42 -3.95 -5.83
CA ALA A 45 12.25 -3.03 -6.59
C ALA A 45 11.66 -1.62 -6.67
N ASP A 46 10.33 -1.50 -6.74
CA ASP A 46 9.64 -0.20 -6.80
C ASP A 46 9.69 0.53 -5.45
N LEU A 47 9.55 -0.20 -4.34
CA LEU A 47 9.78 0.33 -2.99
C LEU A 47 11.22 0.84 -2.84
N ASP A 48 12.22 0.05 -3.22
CA ASP A 48 13.64 0.47 -3.13
C ASP A 48 13.89 1.75 -3.92
N ALA A 49 13.29 1.88 -5.11
CA ALA A 49 13.47 3.03 -5.98
C ALA A 49 12.81 4.32 -5.47
N SER A 50 11.85 4.23 -4.54
CA SER A 50 11.06 5.38 -4.08
C SER A 50 11.12 5.62 -2.56
N MET A 51 11.79 4.76 -1.82
CA MET A 51 11.76 4.68 -0.36
C MET A 51 12.08 6.01 0.33
N ASP A 52 13.05 6.75 -0.17
CA ASP A 52 13.48 8.04 0.38
C ASP A 52 12.46 9.18 0.19
N ALA A 53 11.47 8.98 -0.70
CA ALA A 53 10.39 9.92 -0.95
C ALA A 53 9.06 9.51 -0.31
N ILE A 54 8.94 8.28 0.21
CA ILE A 54 7.73 7.80 0.89
C ILE A 54 7.58 8.52 2.23
N ARG A 55 6.41 9.12 2.44
CA ARG A 55 6.05 9.86 3.68
C ARG A 55 4.76 9.36 4.31
N TYR A 56 4.06 8.50 3.61
CA TYR A 56 2.83 7.84 4.05
C TYR A 56 2.60 6.57 3.25
N MET A 57 1.88 5.62 3.80
CA MET A 57 1.47 4.42 3.06
C MET A 57 0.00 4.12 3.24
N HIS A 58 -0.62 3.65 2.16
CA HIS A 58 -1.81 2.84 2.25
C HIS A 58 -1.41 1.36 2.24
N LEU A 59 -1.67 0.68 3.33
CA LEU A 59 -1.57 -0.78 3.40
C LEU A 59 -2.87 -1.34 2.83
N LYS A 60 -2.81 -1.80 1.61
CA LYS A 60 -3.92 -2.32 0.84
C LYS A 60 -3.53 -3.67 0.27
N ASP A 61 -4.33 -4.71 0.56
CA ASP A 61 -4.04 -6.05 0.09
C ASP A 61 -4.63 -6.29 -1.31
N LYS A 62 -4.12 -7.31 -1.99
CA LYS A 62 -4.53 -7.67 -3.34
C LYS A 62 -5.04 -9.09 -3.37
N GLY A 63 -6.32 -9.25 -3.69
CA GLY A 63 -6.96 -10.53 -3.97
C GLY A 63 -7.02 -10.80 -5.47
N GLY A 64 -7.48 -12.00 -5.83
CA GLY A 64 -7.68 -12.40 -7.22
C GLY A 64 -6.43 -12.27 -8.09
N GLU A 65 -6.62 -12.23 -9.40
CA GLU A 65 -5.54 -11.93 -10.34
C GLU A 65 -5.17 -10.43 -10.29
N ARG A 66 -3.95 -10.09 -10.76
CA ARG A 66 -3.43 -8.71 -10.69
C ARG A 66 -4.40 -7.67 -11.26
N THR A 67 -5.03 -7.95 -12.38
CA THR A 67 -5.93 -7.02 -13.09
C THR A 67 -7.38 -7.08 -12.64
N VAL A 68 -7.70 -7.93 -11.68
CA VAL A 68 -9.06 -8.03 -11.09
C VAL A 68 -9.17 -7.02 -9.95
N TRP A 69 -10.25 -6.26 -9.92
CA TRP A 69 -10.55 -5.34 -8.79
C TRP A 69 -10.99 -6.18 -7.58
N ASP A 70 -10.06 -6.44 -6.70
CA ASP A 70 -10.28 -7.19 -5.47
C ASP A 70 -9.22 -6.78 -4.43
N PHE A 71 -9.66 -6.06 -3.40
CA PHE A 71 -8.80 -5.49 -2.36
C PHE A 71 -9.38 -5.83 -0.99
N PRO A 72 -9.12 -7.05 -0.50
CA PRO A 72 -9.67 -7.58 0.75
C PRO A 72 -8.98 -6.98 1.99
N ALA A 73 -9.42 -7.44 3.17
CA ALA A 73 -8.72 -7.19 4.42
C ALA A 73 -7.25 -7.65 4.35
N LEU A 74 -6.37 -7.00 5.11
CA LEU A 74 -4.94 -7.35 5.15
C LEU A 74 -4.75 -8.81 5.56
N GLY A 75 -3.86 -9.49 4.84
CA GLY A 75 -3.56 -10.91 5.03
C GLY A 75 -4.59 -11.87 4.44
N LYS A 76 -5.60 -11.38 3.73
CA LYS A 76 -6.58 -12.20 2.99
C LYS A 76 -6.27 -12.27 1.49
N GLY A 77 -5.40 -11.42 1.01
CA GLY A 77 -4.88 -11.43 -0.35
C GLY A 77 -3.55 -12.17 -0.47
N TRP A 78 -2.78 -11.81 -1.48
CA TRP A 78 -1.48 -12.42 -1.77
C TRP A 78 -0.30 -11.42 -1.75
N LEU A 79 -0.55 -10.18 -1.33
CA LEU A 79 0.51 -9.18 -1.24
C LEU A 79 1.49 -9.56 -0.12
N ASP A 80 2.79 -9.50 -0.41
CA ASP A 80 3.85 -9.83 0.53
C ASP A 80 4.12 -8.65 1.49
N PHE A 81 3.28 -8.49 2.51
CA PHE A 81 3.48 -7.47 3.55
C PHE A 81 4.76 -7.67 4.37
N PRO A 82 5.19 -8.89 4.73
CA PRO A 82 6.50 -9.10 5.33
C PRO A 82 7.64 -8.47 4.54
N LEU A 83 7.63 -8.56 3.21
CA LEU A 83 8.60 -7.86 2.35
C LEU A 83 8.50 -6.34 2.50
N VAL A 84 7.29 -5.78 2.53
CA VAL A 84 7.07 -4.32 2.69
C VAL A 84 7.63 -3.84 4.03
N PHE A 85 7.28 -4.54 5.12
CA PHE A 85 7.72 -4.18 6.47
C PHE A 85 9.24 -4.31 6.65
N ASP A 86 9.83 -5.37 6.09
CA ASP A 86 11.29 -5.56 6.10
C ASP A 86 12.03 -4.43 5.36
N LYS A 87 11.52 -4.00 4.21
CA LYS A 87 12.11 -2.89 3.46
C LYS A 87 12.00 -1.54 4.18
N LEU A 88 10.84 -1.23 4.78
CA LEU A 88 10.68 -0.04 5.62
C LEU A 88 11.67 -0.05 6.79
N ALA A 89 11.75 -1.17 7.50
CA ALA A 89 12.64 -1.32 8.65
C ALA A 89 14.13 -1.17 8.26
N LYS A 90 14.55 -1.80 7.16
CA LYS A 90 15.92 -1.69 6.64
C LYS A 90 16.29 -0.28 6.21
N ALA A 91 15.33 0.45 5.67
CA ALA A 91 15.52 1.84 5.28
C ALA A 91 15.42 2.83 6.46
N GLY A 92 15.01 2.39 7.64
CA GLY A 92 14.70 3.25 8.77
C GLY A 92 13.53 4.21 8.48
N ASN A 93 12.61 3.82 7.60
CA ASN A 93 11.45 4.62 7.25
C ASN A 93 10.29 4.26 8.20
N ASP A 94 9.95 5.19 9.09
CA ASP A 94 8.91 5.08 10.11
C ASP A 94 7.64 5.88 9.74
N CYS A 95 7.39 6.07 8.45
CA CYS A 95 6.23 6.82 7.99
C CYS A 95 4.91 6.23 8.53
N PRO A 96 3.94 7.09 8.85
CA PRO A 96 2.62 6.63 9.23
C PRO A 96 1.93 5.93 8.05
N PHE A 97 0.97 5.06 8.38
CA PHE A 97 0.16 4.37 7.39
C PHE A 97 -1.31 4.29 7.80
N SER A 98 -2.16 4.00 6.84
CA SER A 98 -3.55 3.60 7.06
C SER A 98 -3.83 2.27 6.37
N ILE A 99 -4.81 1.55 6.88
CA ILE A 99 -5.38 0.39 6.22
C ILE A 99 -6.40 0.89 5.20
N GLU A 100 -6.30 0.39 3.97
CA GLU A 100 -7.29 0.67 2.94
C GLU A 100 -7.91 -0.64 2.42
N ILE A 101 -9.24 -0.71 2.43
CA ILE A 101 -10.01 -1.88 2.01
C ILE A 101 -11.09 -1.42 1.04
N GLU A 102 -11.10 -1.97 -0.16
CA GLU A 102 -12.10 -1.59 -1.18
C GLU A 102 -12.98 -2.76 -1.63
N PHE A 103 -12.67 -3.97 -1.19
CA PHE A 103 -13.37 -5.19 -1.60
C PHE A 103 -13.31 -5.43 -3.12
N THR A 104 -14.39 -5.98 -3.69
CA THR A 104 -14.59 -6.10 -5.13
C THR A 104 -15.31 -4.87 -5.68
N GLN A 105 -15.49 -4.78 -7.00
CA GLN A 105 -16.27 -3.69 -7.61
C GLN A 105 -17.72 -3.59 -7.08
N ALA A 106 -18.26 -4.66 -6.53
CA ALA A 106 -19.58 -4.67 -5.91
C ALA A 106 -19.57 -3.97 -4.51
N GLY A 107 -18.39 -3.69 -3.96
CA GLY A 107 -18.22 -3.22 -2.60
C GLY A 107 -18.40 -4.32 -1.57
N ALA A 108 -18.51 -3.93 -0.31
CA ALA A 108 -18.85 -4.84 0.79
C ALA A 108 -20.33 -5.21 0.73
N LYS A 109 -20.64 -6.43 1.15
CA LYS A 109 -22.01 -6.94 1.20
C LYS A 109 -22.88 -6.17 2.21
N ASP A 110 -22.30 -5.89 3.38
CA ASP A 110 -22.98 -5.22 4.48
C ASP A 110 -21.98 -4.62 5.48
N LEU A 111 -22.49 -3.90 6.47
CA LEU A 111 -21.66 -3.29 7.52
C LEU A 111 -20.91 -4.33 8.38
N ALA A 112 -21.48 -5.51 8.55
CA ALA A 112 -20.83 -6.57 9.32
C ALA A 112 -19.55 -7.05 8.63
N GLU A 113 -19.58 -7.19 7.31
CA GLU A 113 -18.40 -7.52 6.51
C GLU A 113 -17.32 -6.43 6.61
N ILE A 114 -17.70 -5.15 6.52
CA ILE A 114 -16.77 -4.03 6.70
C ILE A 114 -16.10 -4.08 8.06
N ASN A 115 -16.89 -4.23 9.13
CA ASN A 115 -16.38 -4.30 10.49
C ASN A 115 -15.44 -5.50 10.68
N GLN A 116 -15.80 -6.65 10.09
CA GLN A 116 -14.94 -7.84 10.16
C GLN A 116 -13.63 -7.63 9.42
N ALA A 117 -13.66 -7.01 8.24
CA ALA A 117 -12.47 -6.74 7.45
C ALA A 117 -11.50 -5.77 8.17
N VAL A 118 -12.04 -4.74 8.82
CA VAL A 118 -11.23 -3.83 9.67
C VAL A 118 -10.60 -4.57 10.83
N LYS A 119 -11.38 -5.41 11.52
CA LYS A 119 -10.88 -6.23 12.64
C LYS A 119 -9.78 -7.20 12.20
N ASP A 120 -10.02 -7.96 11.12
CA ASP A 120 -9.05 -8.90 10.56
C ASP A 120 -7.74 -8.20 10.21
N SER A 121 -7.82 -7.00 9.60
CA SER A 121 -6.66 -6.21 9.23
C SER A 121 -5.88 -5.71 10.45
N ALA A 122 -6.58 -5.26 11.50
CA ALA A 122 -5.96 -4.85 12.75
C ALA A 122 -5.26 -6.03 13.45
N GLU A 123 -5.92 -7.20 13.49
CA GLU A 123 -5.33 -8.43 14.04
C GLU A 123 -4.10 -8.87 13.24
N TYR A 124 -4.14 -8.76 11.92
CA TYR A 124 -2.99 -9.05 11.05
C TYR A 124 -1.79 -8.16 11.39
N LEU A 125 -1.98 -6.85 11.50
CA LEU A 125 -0.90 -5.91 11.86
C LEU A 125 -0.37 -6.16 13.27
N THR A 126 -1.24 -6.42 14.24
CA THR A 126 -0.83 -6.76 15.61
C THR A 126 0.03 -8.02 15.65
N ALA A 127 -0.33 -9.05 14.87
CA ALA A 127 0.46 -10.28 14.74
C ALA A 127 1.86 -10.03 14.11
N HIS A 128 2.03 -8.92 13.36
CA HIS A 128 3.32 -8.48 12.80
C HIS A 128 4.04 -7.44 13.67
N GLY A 129 3.61 -7.23 14.91
CA GLY A 129 4.29 -6.41 15.90
C GLY A 129 3.91 -4.92 15.91
N PHE A 130 2.88 -4.53 15.17
CA PHE A 130 2.37 -3.16 15.22
C PHE A 130 1.46 -2.95 16.43
N VAL A 131 1.58 -1.78 17.04
CA VAL A 131 0.69 -1.31 18.12
C VAL A 131 -0.29 -0.33 17.49
N LEU A 132 -1.58 -0.67 17.55
CA LEU A 132 -2.67 0.10 16.95
C LEU A 132 -3.44 0.90 17.99
#